data_fab280fd714a62c1d97de2027f58462f
#
_entry.id   fab280fd714a62c1d97de2027f58462f
#
_cell.length_a   1.000
_cell.length_b   1.000
_cell.length_c   1.000
_cell.angle_alpha   90.00
_cell.angle_beta   90.00
_cell.angle_gamma   90.00
#
_symmetry.space_group_name_H-M   'P 1'
#
loop_
_entity.id
_entity.type
_entity.pdbx_description
1 polymer ?
#
loop_
_entity_poly.entity_id
_entity_poly.type
_entity_poly.pdbx_seq_one_letter_code
_entity_poly.pdbx_strand_id
1 'polypeptide(L)'
;MIRNCGLIEHTFVHLKVGIAYGIYRTRDDAADSLTARLFRAKFSRDIRIKFIGVWDTVGALGIPFDILESFNLKFYEFHDTQLSNIVDHAYHALAVDEQRKNYDVCLWNPAKQAQQTIEQRWFIGAHSDVGGGYAERRLSDLTLRWMQEKASALGLGLTPVPVVPDNFRAPYTDSYAAFLRGRYAAIHPRYRRAIGTTRFGNEVIDDSVQNRRREDTHY
;
A
#
# COMPACT_ATOMS: atom_id res chain seq x y z
N MET A 1 6.65 2.84 13.51
CA MET A 1 6.90 3.76 14.64
C MET A 1 5.77 3.77 15.66
N ILE A 2 4.50 4.00 15.29
CA ILE A 2 3.36 4.05 16.24
C ILE A 2 3.21 2.76 17.08
N ARG A 3 3.40 1.58 16.48
CA ARG A 3 3.36 0.31 17.23
C ARG A 3 4.43 0.25 18.33
N ASN A 4 5.66 0.72 18.03
CA ASN A 4 6.78 0.64 18.97
C ASN A 4 6.69 1.73 20.05
N CYS A 5 6.31 2.95 19.66
CA CYS A 5 6.44 4.14 20.51
C CYS A 5 5.10 4.76 20.94
N GLY A 6 3.96 4.23 20.47
CA GLY A 6 2.66 4.86 20.73
C GLY A 6 2.48 6.19 20.01
N LEU A 7 1.47 6.92 20.38
CA LEU A 7 1.24 8.32 19.97
C LEU A 7 1.85 9.24 21.04
N ILE A 8 2.96 9.87 20.70
CA ILE A 8 3.68 10.76 21.63
C ILE A 8 2.75 11.91 22.05
N GLU A 9 2.65 12.17 23.32
CA GLU A 9 1.88 13.30 23.84
C GLU A 9 2.47 14.63 23.38
N HIS A 10 1.60 15.58 23.07
CA HIS A 10 1.96 16.85 22.45
C HIS A 10 3.10 17.57 23.21
N THR A 11 3.09 17.53 24.53
CA THR A 11 4.13 18.15 25.37
C THR A 11 5.52 17.58 25.19
N PHE A 12 5.63 16.34 24.70
CA PHE A 12 6.91 15.64 24.52
C PHE A 12 7.36 15.53 23.07
N VAL A 13 6.53 15.92 22.09
CA VAL A 13 6.82 15.69 20.66
C VAL A 13 8.19 16.22 20.26
N HIS A 14 8.47 17.51 20.53
CA HIS A 14 9.73 18.14 20.12
C HIS A 14 10.98 17.51 20.76
N LEU A 15 10.84 16.97 21.96
CA LEU A 15 11.96 16.41 22.71
C LEU A 15 12.18 14.92 22.46
N LYS A 16 11.13 14.19 22.08
CA LYS A 16 11.13 12.71 22.05
C LYS A 16 10.97 12.09 20.69
N VAL A 17 10.60 12.84 19.63
CA VAL A 17 10.43 12.30 18.30
C VAL A 17 11.71 11.65 17.76
N GLY A 18 12.88 12.25 18.02
CA GLY A 18 14.18 11.68 17.61
C GLY A 18 14.48 10.35 18.30
N ILE A 19 14.16 10.25 19.61
CA ILE A 19 14.33 9.01 20.38
C ILE A 19 13.36 7.94 19.86
N ALA A 20 12.10 8.29 19.61
CA ALA A 20 11.11 7.38 19.05
C ALA A 20 11.53 6.86 17.67
N TYR A 21 12.10 7.73 16.84
CA TYR A 21 12.65 7.34 15.55
C TYR A 21 13.86 6.39 15.70
N GLY A 22 14.73 6.63 16.68
CA GLY A 22 15.83 5.71 17.03
C GLY A 22 15.30 4.33 17.39
N ILE A 23 14.34 4.25 18.33
CA ILE A 23 13.71 2.99 18.74
C ILE A 23 13.07 2.28 17.54
N TYR A 24 12.36 3.01 16.67
CA TYR A 24 11.76 2.44 15.46
C TYR A 24 12.80 1.86 14.50
N ARG A 25 13.98 2.45 14.42
CA ARG A 25 15.06 2.04 13.52
C ARG A 25 15.91 0.90 14.04
N THR A 26 15.92 0.69 15.34
CA THR A 26 16.66 -0.43 15.95
C THR A 26 15.86 -1.70 15.70
N ARG A 27 16.32 -2.56 14.77
CA ARG A 27 15.59 -3.77 14.33
C ARG A 27 15.35 -4.76 15.48
N ASP A 28 16.18 -4.75 16.48
CA ASP A 28 16.11 -5.62 17.66
C ASP A 28 15.07 -5.12 18.69
N ASP A 29 14.65 -3.87 18.60
CA ASP A 29 13.63 -3.28 19.47
C ASP A 29 12.22 -3.57 18.90
N ALA A 30 11.75 -4.79 19.10
CA ALA A 30 10.36 -5.14 18.86
C ALA A 30 9.43 -4.22 19.68
N ALA A 31 8.18 -4.06 19.24
CA ALA A 31 7.20 -3.24 19.95
C ALA A 31 7.00 -3.65 21.42
N ASP A 32 7.34 -4.87 21.75
CA ASP A 32 7.26 -5.46 23.09
C ASP A 32 8.58 -5.43 23.87
N SER A 33 9.63 -4.83 23.29
CA SER A 33 10.90 -4.61 24.00
C SER A 33 10.72 -3.73 25.24
N LEU A 34 11.60 -3.88 26.19
CA LEU A 34 11.56 -3.08 27.43
C LEU A 34 11.67 -1.58 27.10
N THR A 35 12.58 -1.21 26.17
CA THR A 35 12.78 0.16 25.72
C THR A 35 11.50 0.77 25.14
N ALA A 36 10.83 0.05 24.23
CA ALA A 36 9.59 0.50 23.61
C ALA A 36 8.46 0.63 24.64
N ARG A 37 8.33 -0.32 25.55
CA ARG A 37 7.31 -0.30 26.61
C ARG A 37 7.51 0.86 27.57
N LEU A 38 8.74 1.08 28.04
CA LEU A 38 9.07 2.20 28.94
C LEU A 38 8.88 3.55 28.24
N PHE A 39 9.24 3.65 26.97
CA PHE A 39 9.00 4.87 26.19
C PHE A 39 7.50 5.18 26.11
N ARG A 40 6.67 4.18 25.74
CA ARG A 40 5.21 4.37 25.66
C ARG A 40 4.63 4.77 27.00
N ALA A 41 4.97 4.05 28.05
CA ALA A 41 4.43 4.31 29.40
C ALA A 41 4.75 5.72 29.92
N LYS A 42 5.86 6.32 29.47
CA LYS A 42 6.32 7.61 29.99
C LYS A 42 5.96 8.81 29.11
N PHE A 43 5.90 8.63 27.78
CA PHE A 43 5.84 9.75 26.84
C PHE A 43 4.70 9.65 25.83
N SER A 44 3.95 8.57 25.84
CA SER A 44 2.96 8.29 24.81
C SER A 44 1.71 7.65 25.40
N ARG A 45 0.66 7.65 24.60
CA ARG A 45 -0.53 6.83 24.85
C ARG A 45 -0.60 5.71 23.84
N ASP A 46 -1.02 4.53 24.27
CA ASP A 46 -1.34 3.42 23.39
C ASP A 46 -2.61 3.74 22.60
N ILE A 47 -2.59 3.45 21.32
CA ILE A 47 -3.74 3.65 20.44
C ILE A 47 -3.96 2.44 19.55
N ARG A 48 -5.17 2.30 19.05
CA ARG A 48 -5.49 1.43 17.92
C ARG A 48 -5.65 2.27 16.67
N ILE A 49 -5.25 1.71 15.54
CA ILE A 49 -5.44 2.32 14.21
C ILE A 49 -6.67 1.69 13.60
N LYS A 50 -7.76 2.45 13.56
CA LYS A 50 -9.04 1.96 13.08
C LYS A 50 -9.02 1.57 11.60
N PHE A 51 -8.30 2.34 10.78
CA PHE A 51 -8.27 2.17 9.33
C PHE A 51 -6.90 2.46 8.76
N ILE A 52 -6.44 1.58 7.86
CA ILE A 52 -5.32 1.83 6.94
C ILE A 52 -5.82 1.58 5.53
N GLY A 53 -5.69 2.59 4.66
CA GLY A 53 -5.91 2.48 3.22
C GLY A 53 -4.62 2.77 2.48
N VAL A 54 -4.20 1.88 1.61
CA VAL A 54 -3.01 2.05 0.79
C VAL A 54 -3.27 1.69 -0.66
N TRP A 55 -2.52 2.32 -1.57
CA TRP A 55 -2.59 2.07 -3.00
C TRP A 55 -1.26 1.51 -3.49
N ASP A 56 -1.32 0.37 -4.08
CA ASP A 56 -0.28 -0.33 -4.83
C ASP A 56 1.12 -0.25 -4.19
N THR A 57 1.17 -0.53 -2.89
CA THR A 57 2.43 -0.46 -2.13
C THR A 57 3.42 -1.46 -2.65
N VAL A 58 4.58 -0.97 -3.10
CA VAL A 58 5.68 -1.77 -3.62
C VAL A 58 6.80 -1.87 -2.59
N GLY A 59 7.58 -2.95 -2.68
CA GLY A 59 8.79 -3.08 -1.87
C GLY A 59 9.87 -2.06 -2.28
N ALA A 60 10.85 -1.84 -1.45
CA ALA A 60 11.92 -0.86 -1.66
C ALA A 60 12.76 -1.08 -2.94
N LEU A 61 12.57 -2.19 -3.62
CA LEU A 61 13.25 -2.53 -4.90
C LEU A 61 12.72 -1.73 -6.10
N GLY A 62 11.65 -0.93 -5.94
CA GLY A 62 11.09 -0.10 -7.02
C GLY A 62 11.95 1.09 -7.45
N ILE A 63 13.01 1.42 -6.72
CA ILE A 63 13.93 2.50 -7.10
C ILE A 63 14.95 1.95 -8.09
N PRO A 64 15.18 2.59 -9.26
CA PRO A 64 16.19 2.16 -10.22
C PRO A 64 17.58 2.03 -9.57
N PHE A 65 18.29 0.96 -9.92
CA PHE A 65 19.60 0.61 -9.34
C PHE A 65 20.60 1.77 -9.36
N ASP A 66 20.56 2.60 -10.38
CA ASP A 66 21.46 3.74 -10.58
C ASP A 66 21.31 4.83 -9.50
N ILE A 67 20.17 4.88 -8.82
CA ILE A 67 19.87 5.80 -7.72
C ILE A 67 20.19 5.13 -6.37
N LEU A 68 20.18 3.80 -6.35
CA LEU A 68 20.35 2.99 -5.13
C LEU A 68 21.81 2.79 -4.71
N GLU A 69 22.79 2.96 -5.61
CA GLU A 69 24.22 2.85 -5.22
C GLU A 69 24.63 3.85 -4.15
N SER A 70 23.93 4.98 -4.05
CA SER A 70 24.16 6.01 -3.03
C SER A 70 23.36 5.81 -1.74
N PHE A 71 22.37 4.89 -1.72
CA PHE A 71 21.52 4.64 -0.57
C PHE A 71 21.66 3.19 -0.09
N ASN A 72 21.93 3.01 1.18
CA ASN A 72 22.11 1.72 1.83
C ASN A 72 20.83 0.87 1.67
N LEU A 73 20.79 -0.07 0.71
CA LEU A 73 19.67 -0.96 0.38
C LEU A 73 19.01 -1.61 1.61
N LYS A 74 19.81 -2.01 2.61
CA LYS A 74 19.33 -2.53 3.90
C LYS A 74 18.36 -1.60 4.64
N PHE A 75 18.34 -0.33 4.29
CA PHE A 75 17.56 0.68 4.97
C PHE A 75 16.12 0.74 4.50
N TYR A 76 15.85 0.33 3.25
CA TYR A 76 14.57 0.49 2.57
C TYR A 76 13.83 -0.84 2.36
N GLU A 77 14.45 -1.96 2.71
CA GLU A 77 13.77 -3.26 2.65
C GLU A 77 12.73 -3.37 3.77
N PHE A 78 11.52 -2.90 3.49
CA PHE A 78 10.35 -3.21 4.32
C PHE A 78 9.88 -4.62 3.99
N HIS A 79 10.46 -5.62 4.67
CA HIS A 79 10.03 -7.02 4.52
C HIS A 79 8.91 -7.41 5.49
N ASP A 80 8.44 -6.50 6.33
CA ASP A 80 7.34 -6.81 7.25
C ASP A 80 5.99 -6.66 6.55
N THR A 81 5.59 -7.70 5.84
CA THR A 81 4.26 -7.83 5.22
C THR A 81 3.17 -8.17 6.24
N GLN A 82 3.54 -8.27 7.53
CA GLN A 82 2.58 -8.53 8.59
C GLN A 82 1.95 -7.25 9.10
N LEU A 83 0.64 -7.20 8.98
CA LEU A 83 -0.12 -6.10 9.56
C LEU A 83 0.05 -6.06 11.08
N SER A 84 0.32 -4.88 11.61
CA SER A 84 0.44 -4.70 13.06
C SER A 84 -0.85 -5.06 13.79
N ASN A 85 -0.74 -5.70 14.96
CA ASN A 85 -1.88 -6.06 15.79
C ASN A 85 -2.69 -4.88 16.38
N ILE A 86 -2.19 -3.66 16.25
CA ILE A 86 -2.91 -2.44 16.64
C ILE A 86 -3.83 -1.89 15.56
N VAL A 87 -3.83 -2.48 14.35
CA VAL A 87 -4.67 -2.09 13.22
C VAL A 87 -5.94 -2.94 13.21
N ASP A 88 -7.10 -2.30 13.06
CA ASP A 88 -8.39 -2.99 13.02
C ASP A 88 -8.78 -3.35 11.59
N HIS A 89 -8.69 -2.40 10.65
CA HIS A 89 -9.08 -2.60 9.25
C HIS A 89 -7.99 -2.11 8.30
N ALA A 90 -7.64 -2.93 7.32
CA ALA A 90 -6.63 -2.60 6.32
C ALA A 90 -7.12 -2.94 4.91
N TYR A 91 -7.00 -1.96 4.01
CA TYR A 91 -7.47 -2.05 2.62
C TYR A 91 -6.35 -1.65 1.67
N HIS A 92 -6.09 -2.50 0.68
CA HIS A 92 -5.03 -2.31 -0.30
C HIS A 92 -5.60 -2.38 -1.72
N ALA A 93 -5.58 -1.26 -2.45
CA ALA A 93 -5.90 -1.24 -3.87
C ALA A 93 -4.65 -1.63 -4.67
N LEU A 94 -4.78 -2.60 -5.58
CA LEU A 94 -3.68 -3.24 -6.30
C LEU A 94 -3.85 -3.05 -7.80
N ALA A 95 -2.76 -2.83 -8.53
CA ALA A 95 -2.72 -2.66 -9.99
C ALA A 95 -2.52 -3.99 -10.70
N VAL A 96 -3.48 -4.39 -11.55
CA VAL A 96 -3.38 -5.62 -12.38
C VAL A 96 -2.36 -5.47 -13.50
N ASP A 97 -2.31 -4.28 -14.11
CA ASP A 97 -1.57 -4.05 -15.37
C ASP A 97 -0.17 -3.45 -15.15
N GLU A 98 0.34 -3.44 -13.92
CA GLU A 98 1.72 -3.06 -13.67
C GLU A 98 2.67 -4.16 -14.14
N GLN A 99 3.56 -3.82 -15.08
CA GLN A 99 4.43 -4.78 -15.76
C GLN A 99 5.92 -4.57 -15.51
N ARG A 100 6.28 -3.67 -14.61
CA ARG A 100 7.67 -3.47 -14.19
C ARG A 100 7.96 -4.34 -12.97
N LYS A 101 8.91 -5.27 -13.07
CA LYS A 101 9.27 -6.18 -11.98
C LYS A 101 9.66 -5.42 -10.70
N ASN A 102 10.32 -4.28 -10.84
CA ASN A 102 10.74 -3.45 -9.72
C ASN A 102 9.56 -2.80 -8.96
N TYR A 103 8.37 -2.81 -9.56
CA TYR A 103 7.11 -2.35 -8.97
C TYR A 103 6.22 -3.52 -8.55
N ASP A 104 6.82 -4.69 -8.28
CA ASP A 104 6.04 -5.81 -7.76
C ASP A 104 5.47 -5.46 -6.38
N VAL A 105 4.24 -5.87 -6.16
CA VAL A 105 3.48 -5.45 -4.98
C VAL A 105 3.84 -6.25 -3.74
N CYS A 106 3.84 -5.58 -2.59
CA CYS A 106 3.97 -6.23 -1.30
C CYS A 106 2.60 -6.55 -0.73
N LEU A 107 2.15 -7.79 -0.90
CA LEU A 107 0.88 -8.26 -0.32
C LEU A 107 1.02 -8.48 1.18
N TRP A 108 -0.02 -8.11 1.92
CA TRP A 108 -0.10 -8.42 3.34
C TRP A 108 -0.37 -9.90 3.57
N ASN A 109 0.30 -10.44 4.57
CA ASN A 109 0.00 -11.75 5.13
C ASN A 109 -1.37 -11.74 5.83
N PRO A 110 -1.95 -12.93 6.11
CA PRO A 110 -3.24 -13.02 6.78
C PRO A 110 -3.22 -12.35 8.16
N ALA A 111 -4.39 -11.91 8.58
CA ALA A 111 -4.60 -11.38 9.90
C ALA A 111 -4.14 -12.37 10.98
N LYS A 112 -3.34 -11.89 11.93
CA LYS A 112 -2.96 -12.67 13.12
C LYS A 112 -4.08 -12.72 14.17
N GLN A 113 -5.03 -11.79 14.10
CA GLN A 113 -6.11 -11.66 15.06
C GLN A 113 -7.45 -11.78 14.33
N ALA A 114 -8.35 -12.57 14.89
CA ALA A 114 -9.66 -12.83 14.28
C ALA A 114 -10.50 -11.56 14.03
N GLN A 115 -10.26 -10.49 14.79
CA GLN A 115 -10.97 -9.22 14.66
C GLN A 115 -10.37 -8.26 13.61
N GLN A 116 -9.21 -8.59 13.02
CA GLN A 116 -8.63 -7.76 11.97
C GLN A 116 -9.31 -8.04 10.63
N THR A 117 -9.69 -6.99 9.92
CA THR A 117 -10.15 -7.09 8.54
C THR A 117 -9.01 -6.70 7.59
N ILE A 118 -8.69 -7.58 6.64
CA ILE A 118 -7.72 -7.30 5.57
C ILE A 118 -8.38 -7.62 4.24
N GLU A 119 -8.45 -6.64 3.34
CA GLU A 119 -8.90 -6.83 1.96
C GLU A 119 -7.86 -6.22 1.01
N GLN A 120 -7.44 -7.00 0.03
CA GLN A 120 -6.50 -6.62 -1.02
C GLN A 120 -7.23 -6.77 -2.36
N ARG A 121 -7.56 -5.64 -3.01
CA ARG A 121 -8.44 -5.64 -4.18
C ARG A 121 -7.70 -5.19 -5.43
N TRP A 122 -7.77 -6.03 -6.47
CA TRP A 122 -7.13 -5.84 -7.75
C TRP A 122 -8.01 -5.01 -8.69
N PHE A 123 -7.46 -3.90 -9.19
CA PHE A 123 -8.11 -2.97 -10.10
C PHE A 123 -7.37 -2.90 -11.43
N ILE A 124 -8.07 -2.44 -12.47
CA ILE A 124 -7.51 -2.15 -13.80
C ILE A 124 -6.46 -1.06 -13.68
N GLY A 125 -5.41 -1.18 -14.48
CA GLY A 125 -4.41 -0.16 -14.67
C GLY A 125 -3.06 -0.48 -14.06
N ALA A 126 -2.06 0.33 -14.40
CA ALA A 126 -0.73 0.31 -13.83
C ALA A 126 -0.69 1.07 -12.50
N HIS A 127 0.45 1.12 -11.86
CA HIS A 127 0.70 1.70 -10.55
C HIS A 127 0.02 3.06 -10.31
N SER A 128 0.22 4.01 -11.22
CA SER A 128 -0.35 5.36 -11.07
C SER A 128 -1.77 5.49 -11.65
N ASP A 129 -2.26 4.53 -12.44
CA ASP A 129 -3.68 4.46 -12.77
C ASP A 129 -4.51 4.04 -11.54
N VAL A 130 -3.95 3.21 -10.68
CA VAL A 130 -4.56 2.77 -9.42
C VAL A 130 -4.30 3.79 -8.30
N GLY A 131 -3.05 4.24 -8.14
CA GLY A 131 -2.65 5.15 -7.07
C GLY A 131 -2.95 6.62 -7.32
N GLY A 132 -3.30 6.99 -8.56
CA GLY A 132 -3.45 8.38 -8.97
C GLY A 132 -2.13 9.01 -9.45
N GLY A 133 -2.24 10.22 -10.02
CA GLY A 133 -1.09 10.99 -10.51
C GLY A 133 -1.11 11.27 -12.00
N TYR A 134 -1.92 10.57 -12.78
CA TYR A 134 -2.15 10.89 -14.19
C TYR A 134 -3.28 11.91 -14.38
N ALA A 135 -3.26 12.61 -15.51
CA ALA A 135 -4.34 13.55 -15.88
C ALA A 135 -5.67 12.80 -16.14
N GLU A 136 -5.61 11.62 -16.76
CA GLU A 136 -6.74 10.71 -16.88
C GLU A 136 -6.99 10.04 -15.53
N ARG A 137 -8.14 10.29 -14.92
CA ARG A 137 -8.44 9.91 -13.55
C ARG A 137 -9.49 8.80 -13.41
N ARG A 138 -10.16 8.44 -14.48
CA ARG A 138 -11.29 7.50 -14.40
C ARG A 138 -10.93 6.17 -13.72
N LEU A 139 -9.74 5.63 -13.94
CA LEU A 139 -9.30 4.40 -13.27
C LEU A 139 -8.96 4.65 -11.79
N SER A 140 -8.22 5.72 -11.48
CA SER A 140 -7.89 6.05 -10.09
C SER A 140 -9.13 6.50 -9.29
N ASP A 141 -10.15 7.06 -9.93
CA ASP A 141 -11.40 7.39 -9.26
C ASP A 141 -12.19 6.13 -8.82
N LEU A 142 -12.06 5.00 -9.53
CA LEU A 142 -12.61 3.70 -9.09
C LEU A 142 -12.00 3.27 -7.75
N THR A 143 -10.69 3.29 -7.66
CA THR A 143 -9.96 2.88 -6.45
C THR A 143 -10.18 3.84 -5.30
N LEU A 144 -10.20 5.14 -5.58
CA LEU A 144 -10.48 6.18 -4.59
C LEU A 144 -11.90 6.05 -4.05
N ARG A 145 -12.90 5.83 -4.92
CA ARG A 145 -14.29 5.61 -4.52
C ARG A 145 -14.43 4.41 -3.60
N TRP A 146 -13.86 3.27 -3.98
CA TRP A 146 -13.83 2.08 -3.14
C TRP A 146 -13.21 2.34 -1.77
N MET A 147 -12.06 3.01 -1.73
CA MET A 147 -11.39 3.33 -0.48
C MET A 147 -12.21 4.28 0.41
N GLN A 148 -12.85 5.27 -0.21
CA GLN A 148 -13.77 6.18 0.50
C GLN A 148 -14.97 5.43 1.10
N GLU A 149 -15.53 4.47 0.38
CA GLU A 149 -16.64 3.64 0.87
C GLU A 149 -16.21 2.82 2.09
N LYS A 150 -15.01 2.20 2.06
CA LYS A 150 -14.46 1.46 3.20
C LYS A 150 -14.23 2.36 4.41
N ALA A 151 -13.66 3.53 4.21
CA ALA A 151 -13.41 4.49 5.28
C ALA A 151 -14.71 5.06 5.86
N SER A 152 -15.69 5.38 5.00
CA SER A 152 -17.00 5.90 5.41
C SER A 152 -17.81 4.87 6.21
N ALA A 153 -17.74 3.60 5.83
CA ALA A 153 -18.38 2.50 6.58
C ALA A 153 -17.82 2.39 8.02
N LEU A 154 -16.62 2.89 8.25
CA LEU A 154 -15.98 2.93 9.57
C LEU A 154 -16.17 4.28 10.28
N GLY A 155 -16.99 5.18 9.71
CA GLY A 155 -17.38 6.44 10.33
C GLY A 155 -16.54 7.65 9.94
N LEU A 156 -15.70 7.57 8.90
CA LEU A 156 -15.02 8.74 8.35
C LEU A 156 -15.98 9.51 7.43
N GLY A 157 -16.28 10.76 7.78
CA GLY A 157 -17.12 11.64 6.96
C GLY A 157 -16.37 12.09 5.70
N LEU A 158 -16.78 11.58 4.54
CA LEU A 158 -16.19 11.90 3.25
C LEU A 158 -17.26 12.23 2.23
N THR A 159 -16.94 13.14 1.30
CA THR A 159 -17.72 13.32 0.08
C THR A 159 -17.13 12.37 -0.98
N PRO A 160 -17.89 11.35 -1.42
CA PRO A 160 -17.39 10.39 -2.38
C PRO A 160 -17.14 11.02 -3.75
N VAL A 161 -16.04 10.63 -4.41
CA VAL A 161 -15.79 11.04 -5.79
C VAL A 161 -16.87 10.45 -6.71
N PRO A 162 -17.31 11.19 -7.73
CA PRO A 162 -18.25 10.66 -8.71
C PRO A 162 -17.54 9.61 -9.58
N VAL A 163 -18.19 8.46 -9.74
CA VAL A 163 -17.75 7.40 -10.65
C VAL A 163 -18.91 7.05 -11.55
N VAL A 164 -18.68 7.02 -12.85
CA VAL A 164 -19.68 6.56 -13.81
C VAL A 164 -19.44 5.08 -14.16
N PRO A 165 -20.48 4.34 -14.58
CA PRO A 165 -20.36 2.90 -14.87
C PRO A 165 -19.26 2.56 -15.89
N ASP A 166 -18.95 3.49 -16.80
CA ASP A 166 -17.97 3.29 -17.88
C ASP A 166 -16.51 3.64 -17.50
N ASN A 167 -16.24 4.01 -16.28
CA ASN A 167 -14.87 4.34 -15.85
C ASN A 167 -13.89 3.19 -16.14
N PHE A 168 -14.33 1.95 -16.04
CA PHE A 168 -13.48 0.77 -16.32
C PHE A 168 -13.05 0.68 -17.80
N ARG A 169 -13.67 1.41 -18.72
CA ARG A 169 -13.29 1.49 -20.14
C ARG A 169 -12.19 2.50 -20.43
N ALA A 170 -11.79 3.30 -19.43
CA ALA A 170 -10.70 4.26 -19.62
C ALA A 170 -9.40 3.55 -20.05
N PRO A 171 -8.59 4.16 -20.92
CA PRO A 171 -7.30 3.58 -21.28
C PRO A 171 -6.41 3.49 -20.03
N TYR A 172 -5.70 2.39 -19.88
CA TYR A 172 -4.66 2.27 -18.88
C TYR A 172 -3.29 2.61 -19.49
N THR A 173 -2.37 3.03 -18.64
CA THR A 173 -1.06 3.49 -19.07
C THR A 173 -0.10 2.32 -19.21
N ASP A 174 0.57 2.17 -20.37
CA ASP A 174 1.72 1.27 -20.50
C ASP A 174 2.94 1.90 -19.79
N SER A 175 2.92 1.81 -18.47
CA SER A 175 3.98 2.35 -17.61
C SER A 175 5.33 1.67 -17.86
N TYR A 176 5.34 0.41 -18.27
CA TYR A 176 6.55 -0.32 -18.62
C TYR A 176 7.24 0.28 -19.86
N ALA A 177 6.49 0.53 -20.93
CA ALA A 177 7.05 1.11 -22.13
C ALA A 177 7.48 2.58 -21.95
N ALA A 178 6.75 3.34 -21.15
CA ALA A 178 7.02 4.76 -20.93
C ALA A 178 8.16 5.02 -19.92
N PHE A 179 8.46 4.07 -19.04
CA PHE A 179 9.37 4.29 -17.91
C PHE A 179 10.79 4.60 -18.38
N LEU A 180 11.37 5.66 -17.79
CA LEU A 180 12.70 6.17 -18.15
C LEU A 180 12.85 6.45 -19.67
N ARG A 181 11.79 6.93 -20.31
CA ARG A 181 11.74 7.18 -21.77
C ARG A 181 12.06 5.92 -22.58
N GLY A 182 11.55 4.77 -22.16
CA GLY A 182 11.71 3.48 -22.83
C GLY A 182 13.01 2.72 -22.50
N ARG A 183 13.94 3.31 -21.77
CA ARG A 183 15.21 2.65 -21.43
C ARG A 183 15.02 1.41 -20.55
N TYR A 184 14.02 1.43 -19.67
CA TYR A 184 13.70 0.27 -18.85
C TYR A 184 13.31 -0.94 -19.71
N ALA A 185 12.45 -0.74 -20.67
CA ALA A 185 11.98 -1.80 -21.57
C ALA A 185 13.09 -2.39 -22.46
N ALA A 186 14.19 -1.65 -22.68
CA ALA A 186 15.32 -2.14 -23.46
C ALA A 186 16.16 -3.19 -22.72
N ILE A 187 16.12 -3.21 -21.38
CA ILE A 187 17.00 -4.07 -20.56
C ILE A 187 16.23 -5.03 -19.63
N HIS A 188 14.93 -4.83 -19.44
CA HIS A 188 14.10 -5.67 -18.59
C HIS A 188 12.94 -6.28 -19.38
N PRO A 189 12.61 -7.57 -19.21
CA PRO A 189 11.42 -8.16 -19.79
C PRO A 189 10.14 -7.64 -19.09
N ARG A 190 9.00 -7.71 -19.81
CA ARG A 190 7.70 -7.48 -19.17
C ARG A 190 7.44 -8.50 -18.08
N TYR A 191 7.00 -8.01 -16.96
CA TYR A 191 6.60 -8.82 -15.82
C TYR A 191 5.07 -8.87 -15.73
N ARG A 192 4.54 -9.99 -15.26
CA ARG A 192 3.12 -10.11 -14.92
C ARG A 192 3.01 -10.48 -13.46
N ARG A 193 2.24 -9.69 -12.72
CA ARG A 193 1.97 -9.95 -11.30
C ARG A 193 1.18 -11.24 -11.13
N ALA A 194 1.52 -12.02 -10.14
CA ALA A 194 0.76 -13.20 -9.75
C ALA A 194 -0.42 -12.77 -8.87
N ILE A 195 -1.65 -13.07 -9.30
CA ILE A 195 -2.90 -12.76 -8.60
C ILE A 195 -3.38 -14.03 -7.91
N GLY A 196 -3.97 -13.88 -6.69
CA GLY A 196 -4.49 -15.03 -5.94
C GLY A 196 -3.41 -15.87 -5.28
N THR A 197 -2.26 -15.27 -5.01
CA THR A 197 -1.12 -15.99 -4.40
C THR A 197 -1.24 -16.11 -2.89
N THR A 198 -2.00 -15.24 -2.24
CA THR A 198 -2.31 -15.35 -0.82
C THR A 198 -3.35 -16.44 -0.62
N ARG A 199 -2.97 -17.52 0.06
CA ARG A 199 -3.85 -18.68 0.30
C ARG A 199 -4.99 -18.41 1.30
N PHE A 200 -5.30 -17.15 1.59
CA PHE A 200 -6.11 -16.74 2.75
C PHE A 200 -7.44 -16.08 2.35
N GLY A 201 -7.75 -16.03 1.05
CA GLY A 201 -9.01 -15.48 0.57
C GLY A 201 -9.19 -13.97 0.79
N ASN A 202 -8.12 -13.23 1.10
CA ASN A 202 -8.17 -11.78 1.28
C ASN A 202 -7.85 -10.98 0.01
N GLU A 203 -7.54 -11.65 -1.10
CA GLU A 203 -7.43 -11.05 -2.42
C GLU A 203 -8.79 -11.12 -3.14
N VAL A 204 -9.23 -9.99 -3.66
CA VAL A 204 -10.47 -9.84 -4.40
C VAL A 204 -10.17 -9.19 -5.75
N ILE A 205 -10.73 -9.70 -6.82
CA ILE A 205 -10.69 -9.04 -8.14
C ILE A 205 -11.90 -8.12 -8.24
N ASP A 206 -11.66 -6.85 -8.51
CA ASP A 206 -12.72 -5.86 -8.66
C ASP A 206 -13.59 -6.14 -9.90
N ASP A 207 -14.86 -5.80 -9.82
CA ASP A 207 -15.80 -5.99 -10.91
C ASP A 207 -15.40 -5.21 -12.17
N SER A 208 -14.71 -4.09 -12.03
CA SER A 208 -14.16 -3.33 -13.16
C SER A 208 -13.24 -4.17 -14.03
N VAL A 209 -12.37 -5.00 -13.43
CA VAL A 209 -11.49 -5.94 -14.15
C VAL A 209 -12.30 -6.99 -14.90
N GLN A 210 -13.34 -7.52 -14.25
CA GLN A 210 -14.20 -8.54 -14.86
C GLN A 210 -15.01 -7.97 -16.02
N ASN A 211 -15.56 -6.77 -15.86
CA ASN A 211 -16.29 -6.06 -16.90
C ASN A 211 -15.38 -5.75 -18.10
N ARG A 212 -14.17 -5.30 -17.85
CA ARG A 212 -13.17 -5.06 -18.90
C ARG A 212 -12.90 -6.32 -19.72
N ARG A 213 -12.65 -7.45 -19.04
CA ARG A 213 -12.40 -8.75 -19.69
C ARG A 213 -13.55 -9.27 -20.54
N ARG A 214 -14.80 -8.95 -20.16
CA ARG A 214 -15.98 -9.33 -20.93
C ARG A 214 -16.13 -8.53 -22.21
N GLU A 215 -15.71 -7.26 -22.19
CA GLU A 215 -15.87 -6.37 -23.35
C GLU A 215 -14.64 -6.36 -24.27
N ASP A 216 -13.47 -6.55 -23.72
CA ASP A 216 -12.21 -6.59 -24.47
C ASP A 216 -11.59 -7.98 -24.38
N THR A 217 -11.75 -8.75 -25.45
CA THR A 217 -11.23 -10.13 -25.56
C THR A 217 -9.69 -10.20 -25.59
N HIS A 218 -9.02 -9.07 -25.73
CA HIS A 218 -7.56 -8.97 -25.69
C HIS A 218 -7.00 -8.55 -24.35
N TYR A 219 -7.88 -8.22 -23.40
CA TYR A 219 -7.53 -7.86 -22.02
C TYR A 219 -7.46 -9.11 -21.07
#